data_3f4b4aa47054b7c00cacd4c0cb4b6625
#
_entry.id   3f4b4aa47054b7c00cacd4c0cb4b6625
#
_cell.length_a   1.000
_cell.length_b   1.000
_cell.length_c   1.000
_cell.angle_alpha   90.00
_cell.angle_beta   90.00
_cell.angle_gamma   90.00
#
_symmetry.space_group_name_H-M   'P 1'
#
loop_
_entity.id
_entity.type
_entity.pdbx_description
1 polymer ?
#
loop_
_entity_poly.entity_id
_entity_poly.type
_entity_poly.pdbx_seq_one_letter_code
_entity_poly.pdbx_strand_id
1 'polypeptide(L)'
;MADGSRKAFVLLALAWAVCLGTTQRGWAQDKAQPRILNAGFLCVDGVFNSELMAPYDVLQHTFYRDSTNYIRCFIVTPDGEPFVTFEGINVTPHYAFATAPRIDILVIPSTATSMTADLENAKLMRWVKKTVASATYVITVCDGAFPLAATGALDGRVATTFPSDRERLARMFPKVRVRHDVNLVADGKYITSVGGALSYQPALYLVEKLYSREHAQRTAKGLVLDWNLERVPHLVVQRDTAGSR
;
A
#
# COMPACT_ATOMS: atom_id res chain seq x y z
N MET A 1 -30.52 -80.27 -61.42
CA MET A 1 -31.04 -81.04 -60.31
C MET A 1 -30.76 -80.32 -59.02
N ALA A 2 -31.83 -79.96 -58.33
CA ALA A 2 -32.00 -79.60 -56.93
C ALA A 2 -31.07 -78.54 -56.35
N ASP A 3 -31.53 -77.36 -56.12
CA ASP A 3 -32.42 -76.83 -55.06
C ASP A 3 -31.79 -76.86 -53.64
N GLY A 4 -31.75 -75.78 -53.03
CA GLY A 4 -31.27 -75.66 -51.67
C GLY A 4 -31.26 -74.20 -51.13
N SER A 5 -32.48 -73.60 -51.18
CA SER A 5 -32.75 -72.35 -50.42
C SER A 5 -32.36 -72.46 -48.91
N ARG A 6 -31.58 -71.55 -48.45
CA ARG A 6 -31.58 -71.20 -46.97
C ARG A 6 -31.50 -69.69 -46.81
N LYS A 7 -32.56 -69.17 -46.29
CA LYS A 7 -32.70 -67.80 -45.82
C LYS A 7 -31.78 -67.59 -44.63
N ALA A 8 -30.84 -66.66 -44.70
CA ALA A 8 -30.08 -66.17 -43.58
C ALA A 8 -30.66 -64.85 -43.11
N PHE A 9 -31.10 -64.81 -41.88
CA PHE A 9 -31.58 -63.64 -41.18
C PHE A 9 -30.42 -62.66 -40.99
N VAL A 10 -30.60 -61.44 -41.49
CA VAL A 10 -29.68 -60.32 -41.22
C VAL A 10 -30.16 -59.64 -39.97
N LEU A 11 -29.48 -59.83 -38.87
CA LEU A 11 -29.62 -59.07 -37.64
C LEU A 11 -28.88 -57.75 -37.83
N LEU A 12 -29.65 -56.65 -37.96
CA LEU A 12 -29.13 -55.27 -37.86
C LEU A 12 -28.80 -55.01 -36.40
N ALA A 13 -27.52 -55.00 -36.04
CA ALA A 13 -27.04 -54.44 -34.81
C ALA A 13 -26.81 -52.95 -35.00
N LEU A 14 -27.75 -52.13 -34.49
CA LEU A 14 -27.59 -50.70 -34.34
C LEU A 14 -26.58 -50.42 -33.23
N ALA A 15 -25.34 -50.11 -33.63
CA ALA A 15 -24.33 -49.60 -32.72
C ALA A 15 -24.64 -48.11 -32.45
N TRP A 16 -25.13 -47.82 -31.26
CA TRP A 16 -25.22 -46.47 -30.73
C TRP A 16 -23.80 -46.00 -30.35
N ALA A 17 -23.18 -45.19 -31.20
CA ALA A 17 -21.99 -44.45 -30.86
C ALA A 17 -22.39 -43.28 -29.96
N VAL A 18 -22.27 -43.49 -28.66
CA VAL A 18 -22.33 -42.38 -27.67
C VAL A 18 -21.06 -41.58 -27.83
N CYS A 19 -21.09 -40.51 -28.62
CA CYS A 19 -20.06 -39.47 -28.57
C CYS A 19 -20.11 -38.78 -27.22
N LEU A 20 -19.31 -39.27 -26.27
CA LEU A 20 -18.94 -38.51 -25.08
C LEU A 20 -18.08 -37.35 -25.52
N GLY A 21 -18.73 -36.24 -25.89
CA GLY A 21 -18.10 -34.94 -26.04
C GLY A 21 -17.56 -34.51 -24.71
N THR A 22 -16.30 -34.81 -24.42
CA THR A 22 -15.55 -34.16 -23.35
C THR A 22 -15.43 -32.69 -23.74
N THR A 23 -16.38 -31.89 -23.28
CA THR A 23 -16.19 -30.43 -23.25
C THR A 23 -15.02 -30.18 -22.31
N GLN A 24 -13.82 -30.08 -22.87
CA GLN A 24 -12.73 -29.40 -22.19
C GLN A 24 -13.23 -27.97 -21.93
N ARG A 25 -13.80 -27.76 -20.74
CA ARG A 25 -13.90 -26.41 -20.17
C ARG A 25 -12.46 -25.92 -20.04
N GLY A 26 -11.99 -25.21 -21.07
CA GLY A 26 -10.80 -24.42 -20.97
C GLY A 26 -10.97 -23.56 -19.72
N TRP A 27 -10.10 -23.76 -18.76
CA TRP A 27 -9.95 -22.87 -17.64
C TRP A 27 -9.47 -21.57 -18.26
N ALA A 28 -10.42 -20.69 -18.62
CA ALA A 28 -10.12 -19.29 -18.84
C ALA A 28 -9.53 -18.85 -17.50
N GLN A 29 -8.21 -18.73 -17.43
CA GLN A 29 -7.58 -17.99 -16.35
C GLN A 29 -8.24 -16.62 -16.36
N ASP A 30 -9.08 -16.40 -15.38
CA ASP A 30 -9.69 -15.11 -15.11
C ASP A 30 -8.49 -14.16 -14.92
N LYS A 31 -8.13 -13.44 -15.99
CA LYS A 31 -7.05 -12.46 -15.94
C LYS A 31 -7.53 -11.44 -14.94
N ALA A 32 -6.98 -11.51 -13.73
CA ALA A 32 -7.27 -10.55 -12.69
C ALA A 32 -7.25 -9.15 -13.32
N GLN A 33 -8.33 -8.41 -13.12
CA GLN A 33 -8.45 -7.05 -13.65
C GLN A 33 -7.23 -6.23 -13.22
N PRO A 34 -6.66 -5.40 -14.11
CA PRO A 34 -5.54 -4.54 -13.77
C PRO A 34 -5.84 -3.75 -12.49
N ARG A 35 -4.97 -3.86 -11.49
CA ARG A 35 -5.16 -3.17 -10.22
C ARG A 35 -4.07 -2.12 -10.04
N ILE A 36 -4.40 -0.88 -10.38
CA ILE A 36 -3.53 0.27 -10.13
C ILE A 36 -4.00 0.94 -8.85
N LEU A 37 -3.13 0.97 -7.84
CA LEU A 37 -3.36 1.70 -6.59
C LEU A 37 -2.72 3.09 -6.68
N ASN A 38 -3.42 4.11 -6.27
CA ASN A 38 -2.92 5.48 -6.23
C ASN A 38 -2.30 5.78 -4.87
N ALA A 39 -1.00 6.09 -4.85
CA ALA A 39 -0.28 6.56 -3.67
C ALA A 39 -0.09 8.07 -3.74
N GLY A 40 -0.80 8.79 -2.89
CA GLY A 40 -0.69 10.25 -2.76
C GLY A 40 0.26 10.62 -1.62
N PHE A 41 1.29 11.38 -1.95
CA PHE A 41 2.28 11.90 -1.01
C PHE A 41 1.90 13.31 -0.62
N LEU A 42 1.56 13.50 0.66
CA LEU A 42 1.28 14.82 1.21
C LEU A 42 2.59 15.61 1.35
N CYS A 43 2.70 16.75 0.67
CA CYS A 43 3.86 17.61 0.77
C CYS A 43 3.45 19.07 1.01
N VAL A 44 4.25 19.72 1.83
CA VAL A 44 4.28 21.16 2.06
C VAL A 44 5.73 21.59 2.22
N ASP A 45 5.99 22.90 2.31
CA ASP A 45 7.33 23.41 2.57
C ASP A 45 7.97 22.75 3.78
N GLY A 46 9.27 22.49 3.70
CA GLY A 46 10.07 21.89 4.76
C GLY A 46 9.93 20.37 4.89
N VAL A 47 9.31 19.68 3.94
CA VAL A 47 9.33 18.20 3.90
C VAL A 47 10.75 17.69 3.73
N PHE A 48 11.12 16.62 4.47
CA PHE A 48 12.46 16.02 4.37
C PHE A 48 12.60 15.14 3.12
N ASN A 49 13.68 15.33 2.37
CA ASN A 49 13.93 14.64 1.11
C ASN A 49 13.88 13.11 1.22
N SER A 50 14.61 12.53 2.18
CA SER A 50 14.68 11.07 2.34
C SER A 50 13.33 10.45 2.68
N GLU A 51 12.48 11.19 3.35
CA GLU A 51 11.18 10.72 3.81
C GLU A 51 10.09 10.83 2.75
N LEU A 52 10.28 11.73 1.80
CA LEU A 52 9.49 11.83 0.59
C LEU A 52 9.97 10.81 -0.46
N MET A 53 11.25 10.86 -0.82
CA MET A 53 11.77 10.16 -2.01
C MET A 53 11.94 8.67 -1.79
N ALA A 54 12.37 8.21 -0.61
CA ALA A 54 12.60 6.79 -0.39
C ALA A 54 11.32 5.94 -0.51
N PRO A 55 10.19 6.26 0.17
CA PRO A 55 8.95 5.53 -0.05
C PRO A 55 8.36 5.75 -1.46
N TYR A 56 8.60 6.92 -2.08
CA TYR A 56 8.17 7.18 -3.45
C TYR A 56 8.86 6.23 -4.44
N ASP A 57 10.18 6.08 -4.34
CA ASP A 57 10.96 5.16 -5.16
C ASP A 57 10.46 3.72 -5.04
N VAL A 58 10.31 3.23 -3.79
CA VAL A 58 9.86 1.86 -3.56
C VAL A 58 8.50 1.60 -4.18
N LEU A 59 7.51 2.46 -3.91
CA LEU A 59 6.14 2.25 -4.37
C LEU A 59 6.05 2.38 -5.90
N GLN A 60 6.73 3.37 -6.49
CA GLN A 60 6.74 3.58 -7.94
C GLN A 60 7.47 2.44 -8.68
N HIS A 61 8.50 1.84 -8.08
CA HIS A 61 9.23 0.70 -8.68
C HIS A 61 8.39 -0.57 -8.82
N THR A 62 7.23 -0.66 -8.19
CA THR A 62 6.30 -1.78 -8.42
C THR A 62 5.88 -1.88 -9.89
N PHE A 63 5.81 -0.77 -10.62
CA PHE A 63 5.55 -0.74 -12.07
C PHE A 63 6.54 -1.59 -12.88
N TYR A 64 7.82 -1.58 -12.52
CA TYR A 64 8.84 -2.37 -13.21
C TYR A 64 8.74 -3.87 -12.92
N ARG A 65 7.92 -4.28 -11.96
CA ARG A 65 7.70 -5.68 -11.61
C ARG A 65 6.44 -6.24 -12.28
N ASP A 66 5.39 -5.41 -12.34
CA ASP A 66 4.13 -5.75 -12.98
C ASP A 66 3.47 -4.46 -13.48
N SER A 67 3.49 -4.21 -14.79
CA SER A 67 2.91 -3.01 -15.41
C SER A 67 1.38 -3.00 -15.42
N THR A 68 0.73 -4.09 -15.02
CA THR A 68 -0.73 -4.22 -14.94
C THR A 68 -1.27 -4.15 -13.53
N ASN A 69 -0.40 -4.40 -12.52
CA ASN A 69 -0.77 -4.43 -11.12
C ASN A 69 0.32 -3.74 -10.28
N TYR A 70 0.23 -2.42 -10.16
CA TYR A 70 1.28 -1.60 -9.56
C TYR A 70 0.72 -0.43 -8.75
N ILE A 71 1.61 0.31 -8.11
CA ILE A 71 1.29 1.53 -7.37
C ILE A 71 1.76 2.72 -8.20
N ARG A 72 0.83 3.64 -8.47
CA ARG A 72 1.11 4.92 -9.12
C ARG A 72 1.29 5.98 -8.05
N CYS A 73 2.47 6.59 -8.01
CA CYS A 73 2.79 7.64 -7.04
C CYS A 73 2.58 9.03 -7.63
N PHE A 74 2.12 9.96 -6.77
CA PHE A 74 2.02 11.37 -7.09
C PHE A 74 2.10 12.23 -5.84
N ILE A 75 2.61 13.44 -6.00
CA ILE A 75 2.76 14.45 -4.94
C ILE A 75 1.55 15.35 -4.95
N VAL A 76 1.04 15.68 -3.75
CA VAL A 76 -0.13 16.53 -3.55
C VAL A 76 0.22 17.64 -2.56
N THR A 77 -0.07 18.89 -2.93
CA THR A 77 0.08 20.07 -2.07
C THR A 77 -1.26 20.76 -1.84
N PRO A 78 -1.38 21.68 -0.87
CA PRO A 78 -2.64 22.34 -0.56
C PRO A 78 -3.29 23.10 -1.72
N ASP A 79 -2.49 23.65 -2.62
CA ASP A 79 -2.91 24.58 -3.70
C ASP A 79 -2.41 24.18 -5.09
N GLY A 80 -1.52 23.17 -5.18
CA GLY A 80 -0.90 22.74 -6.44
C GLY A 80 0.37 23.52 -6.79
N GLU A 81 0.80 24.45 -5.90
CA GLU A 81 2.02 25.21 -6.11
C GLU A 81 3.27 24.42 -5.73
N PRO A 82 4.43 24.73 -6.34
CA PRO A 82 5.72 24.18 -5.95
C PRO A 82 6.02 24.46 -4.48
N PHE A 83 6.80 23.57 -3.87
CA PHE A 83 7.25 23.68 -2.49
C PHE A 83 8.77 23.47 -2.41
N VAL A 84 9.36 23.94 -1.31
CA VAL A 84 10.80 23.77 -1.03
C VAL A 84 10.96 22.75 0.10
N THR A 85 11.78 21.73 -0.15
CA THR A 85 12.10 20.73 0.90
C THR A 85 12.95 21.34 2.00
N PHE A 86 13.09 20.65 3.12
CA PHE A 86 13.95 21.09 4.22
C PHE A 86 15.40 21.32 3.76
N GLU A 87 15.89 20.50 2.85
CA GLU A 87 17.24 20.59 2.31
C GLU A 87 17.36 21.57 1.13
N GLY A 88 16.30 22.31 0.80
CA GLY A 88 16.34 23.41 -0.19
C GLY A 88 16.08 23.00 -1.64
N ILE A 89 15.53 21.83 -1.90
CA ILE A 89 15.17 21.39 -3.26
C ILE A 89 13.76 21.89 -3.60
N ASN A 90 13.62 22.54 -4.76
CA ASN A 90 12.31 22.91 -5.30
C ASN A 90 11.66 21.70 -5.97
N VAL A 91 10.42 21.40 -5.59
CA VAL A 91 9.64 20.29 -6.15
C VAL A 91 8.30 20.79 -6.66
N THR A 92 7.95 20.41 -7.89
CA THR A 92 6.64 20.68 -8.47
C THR A 92 5.69 19.53 -8.16
N PRO A 93 4.53 19.77 -7.53
CA PRO A 93 3.56 18.73 -7.25
C PRO A 93 2.81 18.29 -8.53
N HIS A 94 2.15 17.15 -8.45
CA HIS A 94 1.28 16.68 -9.54
C HIS A 94 -0.13 17.25 -9.42
N TYR A 95 -0.60 17.47 -8.18
CA TYR A 95 -1.99 17.87 -7.90
C TYR A 95 -2.08 18.80 -6.70
N ALA A 96 -3.13 19.66 -6.72
CA ALA A 96 -3.65 20.30 -5.52
C ALA A 96 -4.56 19.35 -4.73
N PHE A 97 -4.87 19.66 -3.46
CA PHE A 97 -5.85 18.92 -2.66
C PHE A 97 -7.22 18.79 -3.35
N ALA A 98 -7.62 19.80 -4.09
CA ALA A 98 -8.91 19.84 -4.77
C ALA A 98 -8.97 18.99 -6.05
N THR A 99 -7.83 18.74 -6.69
CA THR A 99 -7.73 18.06 -7.99
C THR A 99 -7.11 16.68 -7.91
N ALA A 100 -6.61 16.27 -6.74
CA ALA A 100 -6.00 14.96 -6.53
C ALA A 100 -7.01 13.85 -6.86
N PRO A 101 -6.59 12.81 -7.59
CA PRO A 101 -7.42 11.64 -7.80
C PRO A 101 -7.65 10.92 -6.47
N ARG A 102 -8.54 9.92 -6.45
CA ARG A 102 -8.73 9.07 -5.28
C ARG A 102 -7.39 8.49 -4.82
N ILE A 103 -7.11 8.62 -3.53
CA ILE A 103 -5.91 8.11 -2.88
C ILE A 103 -6.25 6.80 -2.17
N ASP A 104 -5.60 5.71 -2.60
CA ASP A 104 -5.71 4.40 -1.96
C ASP A 104 -4.66 4.22 -0.86
N ILE A 105 -3.50 4.82 -1.05
CA ILE A 105 -2.37 4.83 -0.11
C ILE A 105 -1.99 6.29 0.15
N LEU A 106 -2.22 6.75 1.37
CA LEU A 106 -1.75 8.08 1.79
C LEU A 106 -0.38 7.94 2.44
N VAL A 107 0.61 8.67 1.94
CA VAL A 107 1.93 8.79 2.55
C VAL A 107 2.08 10.18 3.15
N ILE A 108 2.44 10.24 4.43
CA ILE A 108 2.66 11.47 5.20
C ILE A 108 4.12 11.49 5.65
N PRO A 109 5.04 12.07 4.88
CA PRO A 109 6.41 12.34 5.33
C PRO A 109 6.39 13.39 6.44
N SER A 110 7.47 13.51 7.20
CA SER A 110 7.59 14.64 8.12
C SER A 110 8.06 15.91 7.40
N THR A 111 7.77 17.01 8.06
CA THR A 111 8.24 18.34 7.73
C THR A 111 8.94 18.96 8.93
N ALA A 112 9.65 20.05 8.74
CA ALA A 112 10.23 20.83 9.83
C ALA A 112 9.17 21.31 10.86
N THR A 113 7.89 21.34 10.50
CA THR A 113 6.79 21.87 11.30
C THR A 113 5.70 20.84 11.63
N SER A 114 5.94 19.54 11.39
CA SER A 114 4.98 18.45 11.64
C SER A 114 4.40 18.41 13.06
N MET A 115 5.15 18.89 14.04
CA MET A 115 4.74 18.92 15.46
C MET A 115 4.20 20.27 15.94
N THR A 116 4.07 21.26 15.03
CA THR A 116 3.72 22.64 15.35
C THR A 116 2.77 23.24 14.31
N ALA A 117 3.26 24.08 13.40
CA ALA A 117 2.46 24.85 12.47
C ALA A 117 1.59 23.96 11.54
N ASP A 118 2.03 22.77 11.17
CA ASP A 118 1.21 21.87 10.35
C ASP A 118 -0.05 21.44 11.08
N LEU A 119 0.02 21.22 12.40
CA LEU A 119 -1.12 20.83 13.23
C LEU A 119 -2.14 21.98 13.39
N GLU A 120 -1.68 23.23 13.30
CA GLU A 120 -2.50 24.44 13.38
C GLU A 120 -3.13 24.80 12.03
N ASN A 121 -2.59 24.25 10.93
CA ASN A 121 -3.11 24.51 9.59
C ASN A 121 -4.44 23.79 9.36
N ALA A 122 -5.54 24.49 9.56
CA ALA A 122 -6.89 23.93 9.44
C ALA A 122 -7.22 23.38 8.05
N LYS A 123 -6.64 23.94 6.95
CA LYS A 123 -6.84 23.43 5.58
C LYS A 123 -6.15 22.07 5.43
N LEU A 124 -4.89 21.99 5.87
CA LEU A 124 -4.09 20.77 5.86
C LEU A 124 -4.76 19.68 6.68
N MET A 125 -5.10 19.96 7.94
CA MET A 125 -5.64 18.95 8.86
C MET A 125 -7.03 18.45 8.43
N ARG A 126 -7.88 19.29 7.86
CA ARG A 126 -9.17 18.83 7.29
C ARG A 126 -8.95 17.86 6.13
N TRP A 127 -7.99 18.18 5.24
CA TRP A 127 -7.69 17.32 4.11
C TRP A 127 -7.09 15.97 4.56
N VAL A 128 -6.12 16.00 5.49
CA VAL A 128 -5.53 14.79 6.08
C VAL A 128 -6.62 13.90 6.68
N LYS A 129 -7.49 14.47 7.53
CA LYS A 129 -8.59 13.73 8.18
C LYS A 129 -9.53 13.07 7.16
N LYS A 130 -9.93 13.81 6.12
CA LYS A 130 -10.79 13.31 5.04
C LYS A 130 -10.11 12.17 4.27
N THR A 131 -8.84 12.36 3.88
CA THR A 131 -8.10 11.39 3.08
C THR A 131 -7.78 10.13 3.89
N VAL A 132 -7.37 10.27 5.16
CA VAL A 132 -7.19 9.15 6.09
C VAL A 132 -8.44 8.30 6.21
N ALA A 133 -9.63 8.91 6.26
CA ALA A 133 -10.88 8.16 6.37
C ALA A 133 -11.14 7.26 5.14
N SER A 134 -10.83 7.73 3.94
CA SER A 134 -11.10 7.05 2.66
C SER A 134 -9.97 6.15 2.15
N ALA A 135 -8.72 6.39 2.56
CA ALA A 135 -7.57 5.61 2.13
C ALA A 135 -7.62 4.17 2.66
N THR A 136 -7.17 3.23 1.84
CA THR A 136 -7.04 1.81 2.21
C THR A 136 -5.84 1.59 3.13
N TYR A 137 -4.74 2.32 2.90
CA TYR A 137 -3.54 2.33 3.73
C TYR A 137 -3.06 3.75 3.98
N VAL A 138 -2.45 3.95 5.14
CA VAL A 138 -1.80 5.21 5.52
C VAL A 138 -0.41 4.89 6.04
N ILE A 139 0.59 5.46 5.40
CA ILE A 139 2.00 5.36 5.81
C ILE A 139 2.39 6.71 6.41
N THR A 140 3.00 6.70 7.59
CA THR A 140 3.71 7.87 8.11
C THR A 140 5.19 7.57 8.24
N VAL A 141 6.00 8.55 7.89
CA VAL A 141 7.44 8.48 7.99
C VAL A 141 7.88 9.54 8.98
N CYS A 142 8.73 9.15 9.97
CA CYS A 142 9.20 10.07 10.99
C CYS A 142 8.03 10.79 11.70
N ASP A 143 8.08 12.09 11.87
CA ASP A 143 7.08 12.89 12.56
C ASP A 143 5.80 13.15 11.73
N GLY A 144 5.70 12.58 10.55
CA GLY A 144 4.41 12.44 9.86
C GLY A 144 3.34 11.71 10.67
N ALA A 145 3.75 11.02 11.75
CA ALA A 145 2.84 10.41 12.72
C ALA A 145 2.03 11.45 13.52
N PHE A 146 2.54 12.68 13.72
CA PHE A 146 1.84 13.73 14.49
C PHE A 146 0.59 14.24 13.75
N PRO A 147 0.64 14.66 12.48
CA PRO A 147 -0.58 14.99 11.74
C PRO A 147 -1.59 13.84 11.70
N LEU A 148 -1.14 12.59 11.57
CA LEU A 148 -2.03 11.44 11.61
C LEU A 148 -2.70 11.30 12.99
N ALA A 149 -1.93 11.38 14.08
CA ALA A 149 -2.45 11.29 15.44
C ALA A 149 -3.45 12.42 15.75
N ALA A 150 -3.17 13.64 15.28
CA ALA A 150 -4.05 14.79 15.47
C ALA A 150 -5.42 14.65 14.79
N THR A 151 -5.56 13.76 13.81
CA THR A 151 -6.88 13.42 13.25
C THR A 151 -7.73 12.54 14.16
N GLY A 152 -7.15 11.96 15.23
CA GLY A 152 -7.75 10.93 16.08
C GLY A 152 -7.65 9.51 15.51
N ALA A 153 -7.04 9.33 14.35
CA ALA A 153 -6.97 8.04 13.65
C ALA A 153 -6.10 6.99 14.38
N LEU A 154 -5.19 7.45 15.23
CA LEU A 154 -4.32 6.58 16.04
C LEU A 154 -4.86 6.35 17.46
N ASP A 155 -6.02 6.87 17.85
CA ASP A 155 -6.63 6.63 19.16
C ASP A 155 -6.82 5.14 19.40
N GLY A 156 -6.28 4.61 20.53
CA GLY A 156 -6.29 3.20 20.90
C GLY A 156 -5.42 2.29 20.02
N ARG A 157 -4.58 2.87 19.17
CA ARG A 157 -3.67 2.12 18.28
C ARG A 157 -2.24 2.16 18.77
N VAL A 158 -1.44 1.24 18.23
CA VAL A 158 0.00 1.21 18.43
C VAL A 158 0.67 1.96 17.29
N ALA A 159 1.66 2.80 17.60
CA ALA A 159 2.39 3.57 16.61
C ALA A 159 3.85 3.78 17.03
N THR A 160 4.67 4.27 16.11
CA THR A 160 6.01 4.80 16.39
C THR A 160 6.22 6.08 15.57
N THR A 161 7.26 6.82 15.88
CA THR A 161 7.71 8.03 15.19
C THR A 161 9.23 8.12 15.28
N PHE A 162 9.83 9.25 14.88
CA PHE A 162 11.25 9.47 15.02
C PHE A 162 11.71 9.22 16.47
N PRO A 163 12.87 8.58 16.70
CA PRO A 163 13.23 8.08 18.03
C PRO A 163 13.24 9.11 19.14
N SER A 164 13.74 10.35 18.88
CA SER A 164 13.77 11.41 19.90
C SER A 164 12.41 12.00 20.22
N ASP A 165 11.41 11.82 19.34
CA ASP A 165 10.10 12.46 19.42
C ASP A 165 8.98 11.54 19.93
N ARG A 166 9.31 10.27 20.23
CA ARG A 166 8.37 9.27 20.74
C ARG A 166 7.69 9.71 22.02
N GLU A 167 8.46 10.24 22.97
CA GLU A 167 7.92 10.78 24.24
C GLU A 167 7.00 11.99 24.00
N ARG A 168 7.33 12.83 23.01
CA ARG A 168 6.51 13.95 22.65
C ARG A 168 5.19 13.49 22.03
N LEU A 169 5.24 12.49 21.13
CA LEU A 169 4.04 11.89 20.55
C LEU A 169 3.12 11.32 21.63
N ALA A 170 3.69 10.56 22.60
CA ALA A 170 2.93 9.97 23.69
C ALA A 170 2.29 11.04 24.60
N ARG A 171 3.01 12.13 24.91
CA ARG A 171 2.47 13.23 25.72
C ARG A 171 1.37 14.02 24.99
N MET A 172 1.55 14.32 23.70
CA MET A 172 0.58 15.09 22.94
C MET A 172 -0.68 14.28 22.62
N PHE A 173 -0.54 12.97 22.42
CA PHE A 173 -1.63 12.07 22.05
C PHE A 173 -1.70 10.85 22.98
N PRO A 174 -2.18 11.02 24.22
CA PRO A 174 -2.10 9.99 25.27
C PRO A 174 -2.94 8.74 24.98
N LYS A 175 -3.81 8.77 24.00
CA LYS A 175 -4.55 7.59 23.55
C LYS A 175 -3.76 6.71 22.57
N VAL A 176 -2.61 7.18 22.07
CA VAL A 176 -1.72 6.41 21.19
C VAL A 176 -0.75 5.60 22.03
N ARG A 177 -0.64 4.31 21.75
CA ARG A 177 0.35 3.43 22.40
C ARG A 177 1.67 3.47 21.65
N VAL A 178 2.57 4.36 22.04
CA VAL A 178 3.83 4.57 21.33
C VAL A 178 4.84 3.46 21.66
N ARG A 179 5.47 2.88 20.63
CA ARG A 179 6.54 1.89 20.75
C ARG A 179 7.91 2.56 20.62
N HIS A 180 8.84 2.16 21.48
CA HIS A 180 10.19 2.73 21.56
C HIS A 180 11.27 1.80 21.01
N ASP A 181 10.97 0.54 20.84
CA ASP A 181 11.89 -0.57 20.54
C ASP A 181 11.81 -1.06 19.09
N VAL A 182 11.01 -0.41 18.25
CA VAL A 182 10.80 -0.81 16.85
C VAL A 182 11.00 0.34 15.88
N ASN A 183 11.32 0.00 14.64
CA ASN A 183 11.46 0.95 13.53
C ASN A 183 10.16 1.13 12.75
N LEU A 184 9.28 0.14 12.85
CA LEU A 184 8.03 0.10 12.10
C LEU A 184 6.93 -0.52 12.95
N VAL A 185 5.75 0.08 12.92
CA VAL A 185 4.51 -0.48 13.47
C VAL A 185 3.46 -0.52 12.37
N ALA A 186 2.84 -1.67 12.19
CA ALA A 186 1.64 -1.84 11.37
C ALA A 186 0.45 -2.20 12.26
N ASP A 187 -0.53 -1.31 12.38
CA ASP A 187 -1.76 -1.51 13.14
C ASP A 187 -2.98 -1.26 12.26
N GLY A 188 -3.55 -2.34 11.73
CA GLY A 188 -4.63 -2.30 10.76
C GLY A 188 -4.16 -1.70 9.43
N LYS A 189 -4.76 -0.56 9.03
CA LYS A 189 -4.37 0.16 7.80
C LYS A 189 -3.24 1.17 8.01
N TYR A 190 -2.81 1.41 9.24
CA TYR A 190 -1.81 2.42 9.58
C TYR A 190 -0.44 1.76 9.70
N ILE A 191 0.53 2.32 9.00
CA ILE A 191 1.93 1.90 9.01
C ILE A 191 2.73 3.12 9.42
N THR A 192 3.31 3.10 10.61
CA THR A 192 4.11 4.21 11.15
C THR A 192 5.57 3.79 11.28
N SER A 193 6.50 4.68 11.01
CA SER A 193 7.93 4.36 10.98
C SER A 193 8.81 5.48 11.47
N VAL A 194 10.07 5.14 11.78
CA VAL A 194 11.06 6.07 12.35
C VAL A 194 11.61 7.10 11.36
N GLY A 195 11.51 6.85 10.05
CA GLY A 195 12.02 7.81 9.06
C GLY A 195 13.55 7.78 8.85
N GLY A 196 14.08 8.92 8.39
CA GLY A 196 15.49 9.08 8.06
C GLY A 196 15.96 8.09 6.99
N ALA A 197 17.15 7.51 7.16
CA ALA A 197 17.68 6.50 6.23
C ALA A 197 16.84 5.21 6.16
N LEU A 198 15.92 5.00 7.11
CA LEU A 198 15.04 3.82 7.15
C LEU A 198 13.69 4.05 6.46
N SER A 199 13.50 5.18 5.78
CA SER A 199 12.24 5.56 5.12
C SER A 199 11.80 4.61 4.01
N TYR A 200 12.67 3.74 3.51
CA TYR A 200 12.32 2.65 2.58
C TYR A 200 11.48 1.54 3.24
N GLN A 201 11.67 1.31 4.55
CA GLN A 201 11.11 0.16 5.25
C GLN A 201 9.57 0.11 5.25
N PRO A 202 8.83 1.18 5.56
CA PRO A 202 7.37 1.12 5.58
C PRO A 202 6.76 0.87 4.19
N ALA A 203 7.41 1.36 3.13
CA ALA A 203 6.97 1.13 1.76
C ALA A 203 7.26 -0.31 1.32
N LEU A 204 8.45 -0.86 1.61
CA LEU A 204 8.79 -2.26 1.34
C LEU A 204 7.89 -3.21 2.12
N TYR A 205 7.56 -2.91 3.38
CA TYR A 205 6.56 -3.65 4.15
C TYR A 205 5.20 -3.67 3.44
N LEU A 206 4.73 -2.51 2.97
CA LEU A 206 3.45 -2.44 2.26
C LEU A 206 3.48 -3.22 0.94
N VAL A 207 4.58 -3.16 0.19
CA VAL A 207 4.77 -3.95 -1.05
C VAL A 207 4.73 -5.45 -0.74
N GLU A 208 5.42 -5.90 0.33
CA GLU A 208 5.37 -7.31 0.76
C GLU A 208 3.94 -7.73 1.13
N LYS A 209 3.22 -6.89 1.85
CA LYS A 209 1.83 -7.13 2.27
C LYS A 209 0.84 -7.18 1.10
N LEU A 210 1.01 -6.32 0.09
CA LEU A 210 0.08 -6.19 -1.05
C LEU A 210 0.32 -7.23 -2.14
N TYR A 211 1.57 -7.63 -2.33
CA TYR A 211 1.96 -8.52 -3.41
C TYR A 211 2.56 -9.82 -2.86
N SER A 212 3.84 -9.81 -2.47
CA SER A 212 4.52 -10.94 -1.85
C SER A 212 5.89 -10.51 -1.30
N ARG A 213 6.49 -11.36 -0.46
CA ARG A 213 7.88 -11.21 -0.01
C ARG A 213 8.85 -11.15 -1.19
N GLU A 214 8.69 -12.03 -2.17
CA GLU A 214 9.55 -12.05 -3.35
C GLU A 214 9.44 -10.74 -4.15
N HIS A 215 8.23 -10.22 -4.31
CA HIS A 215 8.01 -8.95 -5.01
C HIS A 215 8.72 -7.80 -4.29
N ALA A 216 8.60 -7.71 -2.96
CA ALA A 216 9.30 -6.70 -2.17
C ALA A 216 10.82 -6.83 -2.25
N GLN A 217 11.37 -8.04 -2.19
CA GLN A 217 12.80 -8.30 -2.33
C GLN A 217 13.32 -7.91 -3.71
N ARG A 218 12.58 -8.22 -4.77
CA ARG A 218 12.95 -7.82 -6.14
C ARG A 218 12.88 -6.30 -6.31
N THR A 219 11.92 -5.65 -5.69
CA THR A 219 11.82 -4.18 -5.69
C THR A 219 13.01 -3.56 -4.95
N ALA A 220 13.32 -4.05 -3.75
CA ALA A 220 14.48 -3.61 -2.97
C ALA A 220 15.81 -3.82 -3.73
N LYS A 221 15.99 -4.99 -4.36
CA LYS A 221 17.17 -5.29 -5.16
C LYS A 221 17.34 -4.30 -6.34
N GLY A 222 16.23 -3.86 -6.95
CA GLY A 222 16.25 -2.83 -8.00
C GLY A 222 16.74 -1.47 -7.51
N LEU A 223 16.66 -1.21 -6.21
CA LEU A 223 17.16 -0.02 -5.51
C LEU A 223 18.47 -0.27 -4.77
N VAL A 224 19.13 -1.42 -5.02
CA VAL A 224 20.38 -1.84 -4.33
C VAL A 224 20.19 -1.92 -2.80
N LEU A 225 19.00 -2.29 -2.36
CA LEU A 225 18.65 -2.50 -0.95
C LEU A 225 18.52 -4.00 -0.67
N ASP A 226 18.88 -4.41 0.55
CA ASP A 226 18.51 -5.73 1.09
C ASP A 226 17.22 -5.60 1.88
N TRP A 227 16.25 -6.48 1.61
CA TRP A 227 14.97 -6.51 2.32
C TRP A 227 14.69 -7.87 2.92
N ASN A 228 14.61 -7.89 4.22
CA ASN A 228 14.07 -9.01 4.99
C ASN A 228 13.35 -8.45 6.22
N LEU A 229 12.03 -8.56 6.25
CA LEU A 229 11.20 -8.03 7.35
C LEU A 229 11.62 -8.60 8.70
N GLU A 230 12.08 -9.87 8.77
CA GLU A 230 12.52 -10.51 10.00
C GLU A 230 13.75 -9.85 10.65
N ARG A 231 14.54 -9.10 9.85
CA ARG A 231 15.71 -8.34 10.33
C ARG A 231 15.36 -6.89 10.71
N VAL A 232 14.15 -6.45 10.45
CA VAL A 232 13.68 -5.11 10.80
C VAL A 232 13.03 -5.19 12.17
N PRO A 233 13.46 -4.41 13.17
CA PRO A 233 12.72 -4.25 14.41
C PRO A 233 11.32 -3.71 14.10
N HIS A 234 10.29 -4.55 14.18
CA HIS A 234 8.93 -4.19 13.77
C HIS A 234 7.87 -4.83 14.66
N LEU A 235 6.67 -4.26 14.60
CA LEU A 235 5.48 -4.81 15.24
C LEU A 235 4.31 -4.79 14.25
N VAL A 236 3.76 -5.95 13.96
CA VAL A 236 2.47 -6.09 13.26
C VAL A 236 1.41 -6.46 14.29
N VAL A 237 0.48 -5.54 14.53
CA VAL A 237 -0.60 -5.73 15.50
C VAL A 237 -1.68 -6.60 14.86
N GLN A 238 -1.87 -7.79 15.42
CA GLN A 238 -3.01 -8.63 15.08
C GLN A 238 -4.25 -8.06 15.78
N ARG A 239 -5.28 -7.69 15.00
CA ARG A 239 -6.59 -7.35 15.54
C ARG A 239 -7.53 -8.47 15.16
N ASP A 240 -8.19 -9.05 16.14
CA ASP A 240 -9.24 -10.04 15.90
C ASP A 240 -10.30 -9.39 15.01
N THR A 241 -10.58 -10.01 13.88
CA THR A 241 -11.66 -9.62 12.96
C THR A 241 -13.04 -10.03 13.50
N ALA A 242 -13.14 -10.38 14.78
CA ALA A 242 -14.38 -10.73 15.45
C ALA A 242 -15.17 -9.45 15.75
N GLY A 243 -16.08 -9.07 14.85
CA GLY A 243 -17.05 -8.00 15.14
C GLY A 243 -17.57 -7.19 13.96
N SER A 244 -17.72 -7.78 12.78
CA SER A 244 -18.60 -7.20 11.76
C SER A 244 -19.59 -8.26 11.29
N ARG A 245 -20.61 -8.47 12.09
CA ARG A 245 -21.88 -9.06 11.65
C ARG A 245 -22.93 -7.97 11.67
#